data_bbc12c790c2d35916b53909199762fac
#
_entry.id   bbc12c790c2d35916b53909199762fac
#
_cell.length_a   1.000
_cell.length_b   1.000
_cell.length_c   1.000
_cell.angle_alpha   90.00
_cell.angle_beta   90.00
_cell.angle_gamma   90.00
#
_symmetry.space_group_name_H-M   'P 1'
#
loop_
_entity.id
_entity.type
_entity.pdbx_description
1 polymer ?
#
loop_
_entity_poly.entity_id
_entity_poly.type
_entity_poly.pdbx_seq_one_letter_code
_entity_poly.pdbx_strand_id
1 'polypeptide(L)'
;LDNASITIQNYSVGATLNACNILTIVDGETVETTAWTGSLDLYQTDNVDLGEITGLSDNSNISFELEYSGDMDDSNNTLNPSIMGAVSSNSYVTLYLMTDNWGEETSWELIGPSGVIDSGSGYGNYEVEEISWSLDVGCYTFHVYDAYGDGLEASMWGAYEDGVVT
;
A
#
# COMPACT_ATOMS: atom_id res chain seq x y z
N LEU A 1 -0.05 -12.21 1.31
CA LEU A 1 -0.42 -10.93 1.92
C LEU A 1 -0.47 -11.12 3.42
N ASP A 2 0.49 -10.55 4.13
CA ASP A 2 0.60 -10.69 5.59
C ASP A 2 -0.37 -9.74 6.29
N ASN A 3 -1.01 -10.23 7.38
CA ASN A 3 -1.88 -9.42 8.24
C ASN A 3 -3.01 -8.69 7.50
N ALA A 4 -3.72 -9.41 6.63
CA ALA A 4 -4.89 -8.86 5.95
C ALA A 4 -6.01 -8.57 6.95
N SER A 5 -6.69 -7.45 6.81
CA SER A 5 -7.88 -7.13 7.60
C SER A 5 -8.90 -6.36 6.76
N ILE A 6 -10.17 -6.49 7.10
CA ILE A 6 -11.26 -5.73 6.49
C ILE A 6 -12.14 -5.10 7.57
N THR A 7 -12.79 -4.01 7.22
CA THR A 7 -13.80 -3.39 8.06
C THR A 7 -15.19 -3.79 7.56
N ILE A 8 -15.99 -4.37 8.43
CA ILE A 8 -17.41 -4.64 8.18
C ILE A 8 -18.28 -3.58 8.84
N GLN A 9 -19.45 -3.31 8.28
CA GLN A 9 -20.41 -2.35 8.80
C GLN A 9 -21.83 -2.89 8.69
N ASN A 10 -22.64 -2.68 9.74
CA ASN A 10 -24.07 -3.01 9.70
C ASN A 10 -24.91 -1.83 9.17
N TYR A 11 -25.59 -2.02 8.05
CA TYR A 11 -26.55 -1.07 7.48
C TYR A 11 -28.02 -1.44 7.75
N SER A 12 -28.29 -2.54 8.46
CA SER A 12 -29.65 -3.04 8.68
C SER A 12 -30.40 -2.15 9.68
N VAL A 13 -31.52 -1.60 9.26
CA VAL A 13 -32.41 -0.84 10.14
C VAL A 13 -33.21 -1.80 11.00
N GLY A 14 -33.00 -1.74 12.33
CA GLY A 14 -33.76 -2.54 13.31
C GLY A 14 -33.27 -3.97 13.51
N ALA A 15 -32.09 -4.32 12.97
CA ALA A 15 -31.45 -5.60 13.24
C ALA A 15 -29.99 -5.40 13.65
N THR A 16 -29.55 -6.09 14.68
CA THR A 16 -28.14 -6.14 15.12
C THR A 16 -27.45 -7.30 14.39
N LEU A 17 -26.32 -7.05 13.75
CA LEU A 17 -25.48 -8.09 13.19
C LEU A 17 -24.69 -8.75 14.31
N ASN A 18 -24.90 -10.05 14.55
CA ASN A 18 -24.23 -10.79 15.62
C ASN A 18 -23.19 -11.80 15.11
N ALA A 19 -23.31 -12.22 13.86
CA ALA A 19 -22.39 -13.13 13.21
C ALA A 19 -22.52 -13.05 11.70
N CYS A 20 -21.41 -13.25 11.00
CA CYS A 20 -21.35 -13.44 9.55
C CYS A 20 -20.12 -14.27 9.19
N ASN A 21 -20.06 -14.75 7.95
CA ASN A 21 -18.84 -15.30 7.36
C ASN A 21 -18.26 -14.30 6.37
N ILE A 22 -16.94 -14.28 6.30
CA ILE A 22 -16.19 -13.51 5.31
C ILE A 22 -15.43 -14.51 4.46
N LEU A 23 -15.77 -14.56 3.19
CA LEU A 23 -15.08 -15.38 2.20
C LEU A 23 -13.91 -14.60 1.62
N THR A 24 -12.72 -15.19 1.64
CA THR A 24 -11.55 -14.72 0.90
C THR A 24 -11.51 -15.49 -0.42
N ILE A 25 -11.60 -14.77 -1.53
CA ILE A 25 -11.68 -15.32 -2.87
C ILE A 25 -10.45 -14.86 -3.65
N VAL A 26 -9.71 -15.81 -4.21
CA VAL A 26 -8.55 -15.56 -5.07
C VAL A 26 -8.79 -16.18 -6.43
N ASP A 27 -8.69 -15.38 -7.48
CA ASP A 27 -8.90 -15.80 -8.87
C ASP A 27 -10.25 -16.53 -9.12
N GLY A 28 -11.27 -16.15 -8.33
CA GLY A 28 -12.64 -16.70 -8.39
C GLY A 28 -12.89 -17.94 -7.54
N GLU A 29 -11.89 -18.43 -6.82
CA GLU A 29 -12.00 -19.57 -5.92
C GLU A 29 -11.95 -19.12 -4.45
N THR A 30 -12.88 -19.61 -3.61
CA THR A 30 -12.83 -19.35 -2.18
C THR A 30 -11.68 -20.12 -1.55
N VAL A 31 -10.68 -19.39 -1.07
CA VAL A 31 -9.47 -19.97 -0.44
C VAL A 31 -9.59 -20.07 1.08
N GLU A 32 -10.41 -19.20 1.68
CA GLU A 32 -10.63 -19.19 3.12
C GLU A 32 -12.01 -18.65 3.50
N THR A 33 -12.52 -19.06 4.65
CA THR A 33 -13.75 -18.54 5.25
C THR A 33 -13.48 -18.17 6.70
N THR A 34 -13.52 -16.88 7.01
CA THR A 34 -13.33 -16.35 8.36
C THR A 34 -14.68 -16.08 9.01
N ALA A 35 -14.99 -16.77 10.09
CA ALA A 35 -16.20 -16.51 10.85
C ALA A 35 -16.00 -15.33 11.81
N TRP A 36 -16.89 -14.35 11.71
CA TRP A 36 -16.95 -13.24 12.66
C TRP A 36 -18.16 -13.39 13.59
N THR A 37 -17.98 -13.04 14.86
CA THR A 37 -19.04 -12.95 15.87
C THR A 37 -18.85 -11.69 16.69
N GLY A 38 -19.94 -10.97 16.94
CA GLY A 38 -19.91 -9.72 17.67
C GLY A 38 -21.30 -9.16 17.93
N SER A 39 -21.42 -7.86 17.99
CA SER A 39 -22.69 -7.15 18.09
C SER A 39 -22.53 -5.79 17.46
N LEU A 40 -23.01 -5.62 16.22
CA LEU A 40 -22.99 -4.34 15.51
C LEU A 40 -24.41 -3.85 15.33
N ASP A 41 -24.75 -2.75 15.96
CA ASP A 41 -25.98 -2.01 15.72
C ASP A 41 -25.85 -1.18 14.43
N LEU A 42 -26.93 -0.56 13.99
CA LEU A 42 -26.97 0.25 12.79
C LEU A 42 -25.79 1.23 12.70
N TYR A 43 -25.05 1.19 11.60
CA TYR A 43 -23.85 1.97 11.26
C TYR A 43 -22.62 1.70 12.12
N GLN A 44 -22.67 0.77 13.05
CA GLN A 44 -21.46 0.34 13.76
C GLN A 44 -20.56 -0.50 12.83
N THR A 45 -19.28 -0.42 13.10
CA THR A 45 -18.23 -1.11 12.35
C THR A 45 -17.36 -1.95 13.27
N ASP A 46 -16.76 -2.99 12.71
CA ASP A 46 -15.67 -3.75 13.33
C ASP A 46 -14.58 -4.06 12.31
N ASN A 47 -13.35 -4.20 12.78
CA ASN A 47 -12.21 -4.60 11.96
C ASN A 47 -11.95 -6.09 12.20
N VAL A 48 -12.01 -6.88 11.13
CA VAL A 48 -11.84 -8.33 11.17
C VAL A 48 -10.47 -8.68 10.62
N ASP A 49 -9.65 -9.32 11.44
CA ASP A 49 -8.37 -9.89 11.05
C ASP A 49 -8.63 -11.16 10.21
N LEU A 50 -8.10 -11.18 9.01
CA LEU A 50 -8.17 -12.31 8.08
C LEU A 50 -6.87 -13.12 8.07
N GLY A 51 -5.85 -12.67 8.82
CA GLY A 51 -4.56 -13.34 8.87
C GLY A 51 -3.75 -13.22 7.58
N GLU A 52 -2.99 -14.27 7.28
CA GLU A 52 -2.15 -14.35 6.08
C GLU A 52 -2.94 -14.94 4.91
N ILE A 53 -3.00 -14.23 3.79
CA ILE A 53 -3.58 -14.75 2.54
C ILE A 53 -2.44 -15.27 1.66
N THR A 54 -2.38 -16.58 1.51
CA THR A 54 -1.36 -17.28 0.73
C THR A 54 -1.81 -17.57 -0.71
N GLY A 55 -0.88 -18.01 -1.56
CA GLY A 55 -1.17 -18.42 -2.94
C GLY A 55 -1.40 -17.27 -3.92
N LEU A 56 -1.10 -16.03 -3.52
CA LEU A 56 -1.17 -14.87 -4.41
C LEU A 56 0.02 -14.83 -5.36
N SER A 57 -0.23 -14.43 -6.60
CA SER A 57 0.76 -14.06 -7.62
C SER A 57 0.60 -12.59 -7.99
N ASP A 58 1.55 -12.03 -8.73
CA ASP A 58 1.54 -10.59 -9.11
C ASP A 58 0.30 -10.16 -9.91
N ASN A 59 -0.44 -11.12 -10.47
CA ASN A 59 -1.65 -10.85 -11.26
C ASN A 59 -2.92 -11.46 -10.63
N SER A 60 -2.86 -11.94 -9.39
CA SER A 60 -4.03 -12.51 -8.74
C SER A 60 -5.09 -11.45 -8.46
N ASN A 61 -6.35 -11.78 -8.78
CA ASN A 61 -7.49 -10.99 -8.35
C ASN A 61 -7.93 -11.49 -6.98
N ILE A 62 -8.04 -10.57 -6.04
CA ILE A 62 -8.60 -10.86 -4.72
C ILE A 62 -9.92 -10.15 -4.55
N SER A 63 -10.88 -10.84 -3.94
CA SER A 63 -12.12 -10.25 -3.50
C SER A 63 -12.54 -10.84 -2.17
N PHE A 64 -13.35 -10.09 -1.45
CA PHE A 64 -13.95 -10.52 -0.20
C PHE A 64 -15.46 -10.45 -0.34
N GLU A 65 -16.16 -11.46 0.16
CA GLU A 65 -17.60 -11.52 0.17
C GLU A 65 -18.11 -11.80 1.58
N LEU A 66 -19.10 -11.03 2.03
CA LEU A 66 -19.75 -11.23 3.31
C LEU A 66 -21.00 -12.09 3.11
N GLU A 67 -21.06 -13.21 3.80
CA GLU A 67 -22.25 -14.08 3.82
C GLU A 67 -23.00 -13.92 5.14
N TYR A 68 -24.24 -13.45 5.03
CA TYR A 68 -25.19 -13.40 6.13
C TYR A 68 -26.61 -13.68 5.62
N SER A 69 -27.22 -14.76 6.11
CA SER A 69 -28.55 -15.21 5.63
C SER A 69 -29.70 -14.26 5.96
N GLY A 70 -29.47 -13.27 6.83
CA GLY A 70 -30.45 -12.24 7.18
C GLY A 70 -30.27 -10.93 6.42
N ASP A 71 -29.32 -10.86 5.50
CA ASP A 71 -29.13 -9.69 4.65
C ASP A 71 -30.28 -9.55 3.64
N MET A 72 -30.68 -8.32 3.41
CA MET A 72 -31.72 -7.98 2.43
C MET A 72 -31.16 -7.22 1.22
N ASP A 73 -29.84 -6.93 1.22
CA ASP A 73 -29.17 -6.21 0.16
C ASP A 73 -27.75 -6.74 -0.07
N ASP A 74 -27.65 -7.82 -0.83
CA ASP A 74 -26.37 -8.45 -1.16
C ASP A 74 -25.47 -7.59 -2.05
N SER A 75 -25.95 -6.44 -2.53
CA SER A 75 -25.18 -5.59 -3.46
C SER A 75 -23.99 -4.88 -2.81
N ASN A 76 -23.96 -4.80 -1.48
CA ASN A 76 -22.90 -4.17 -0.69
C ASN A 76 -21.95 -5.16 0.00
N ASN A 77 -22.15 -6.47 -0.23
CA ASN A 77 -21.42 -7.54 0.45
C ASN A 77 -20.06 -7.85 -0.17
N THR A 78 -19.72 -7.27 -1.32
CA THR A 78 -18.48 -7.59 -2.03
C THR A 78 -17.49 -6.43 -2.00
N LEU A 79 -16.25 -6.72 -1.64
CA LEU A 79 -15.11 -5.80 -1.71
C LEU A 79 -14.07 -6.34 -2.71
N ASN A 80 -13.73 -5.53 -3.71
CA ASN A 80 -12.70 -5.84 -4.71
C ASN A 80 -11.54 -4.85 -4.58
N PRO A 81 -10.58 -5.10 -3.68
CA PRO A 81 -9.43 -4.20 -3.54
C PRO A 81 -8.51 -4.31 -4.75
N SER A 82 -7.90 -3.19 -5.14
CA SER A 82 -6.79 -3.21 -6.08
C SER A 82 -5.51 -3.52 -5.30
N ILE A 83 -4.93 -4.69 -5.51
CA ILE A 83 -3.66 -5.07 -4.92
C ILE A 83 -2.58 -4.93 -5.99
N MET A 84 -1.55 -4.15 -5.71
CA MET A 84 -0.33 -4.16 -6.51
C MET A 84 0.66 -5.09 -5.85
N GLY A 85 1.10 -6.11 -6.59
CA GLY A 85 2.21 -6.97 -6.17
C GLY A 85 3.46 -6.13 -5.90
N ALA A 86 4.18 -6.43 -4.84
CA ALA A 86 5.51 -5.85 -4.66
C ALA A 86 6.41 -6.31 -5.81
N VAL A 87 7.11 -5.37 -6.43
CA VAL A 87 8.10 -5.71 -7.47
C VAL A 87 9.17 -6.59 -6.82
N SER A 88 9.31 -7.81 -7.31
CA SER A 88 10.37 -8.70 -6.86
C SER A 88 11.70 -8.18 -7.41
N SER A 89 12.59 -7.75 -6.53
CA SER A 89 13.94 -7.29 -6.85
C SER A 89 14.98 -8.25 -6.28
N ASN A 90 16.22 -8.18 -6.80
CA ASN A 90 17.37 -8.80 -6.13
C ASN A 90 17.75 -7.98 -4.88
N SER A 91 18.66 -8.52 -4.06
CA SER A 91 19.08 -7.88 -2.80
C SER A 91 19.85 -6.57 -2.99
N TYR A 92 20.26 -6.22 -4.19
CA TYR A 92 20.96 -4.97 -4.50
C TYR A 92 20.01 -3.96 -5.10
N VAL A 93 19.91 -2.81 -4.46
CA VAL A 93 19.17 -1.65 -4.91
C VAL A 93 20.14 -0.49 -5.02
N THR A 94 20.09 0.24 -6.12
CA THR A 94 20.91 1.43 -6.33
C THR A 94 20.02 2.63 -6.55
N LEU A 95 20.23 3.69 -5.81
CA LEU A 95 19.71 5.01 -6.08
C LEU A 95 20.69 5.74 -6.99
N TYR A 96 20.20 6.26 -8.09
CA TYR A 96 20.86 7.32 -8.83
C TYR A 96 20.00 8.57 -8.74
N LEU A 97 20.53 9.62 -8.14
CA LEU A 97 19.88 10.92 -7.99
C LEU A 97 20.77 11.98 -8.65
N MET A 98 20.19 12.76 -9.53
CA MET A 98 20.77 14.02 -9.99
C MET A 98 19.77 15.13 -9.67
N THR A 99 20.18 16.06 -8.83
CA THR A 99 19.33 17.21 -8.49
C THR A 99 19.29 18.21 -9.65
N ASP A 100 18.27 19.04 -9.65
CA ASP A 100 18.14 20.14 -10.58
C ASP A 100 18.86 21.43 -10.08
N ASN A 101 18.38 22.61 -10.52
CA ASN A 101 18.96 23.91 -10.12
C ASN A 101 18.65 24.32 -8.66
N TRP A 102 17.80 23.58 -7.97
CA TRP A 102 17.40 23.81 -6.57
C TRP A 102 17.59 22.57 -5.71
N GLY A 103 18.78 21.98 -5.74
CA GLY A 103 19.09 20.74 -5.06
C GLY A 103 18.79 20.73 -3.55
N GLU A 104 18.84 21.92 -2.91
CA GLU A 104 18.48 22.05 -1.49
C GLU A 104 17.01 21.72 -1.17
N GLU A 105 16.13 21.70 -2.15
CA GLU A 105 14.72 21.33 -1.99
C GLU A 105 14.51 19.83 -1.99
N THR A 106 15.48 19.07 -2.53
CA THR A 106 15.41 17.62 -2.66
C THR A 106 15.87 16.93 -1.39
N SER A 107 15.08 15.97 -0.93
CA SER A 107 15.48 15.01 0.09
C SER A 107 14.83 13.64 -0.16
N TRP A 108 15.35 12.60 0.48
CA TRP A 108 14.81 11.26 0.33
C TRP A 108 15.00 10.42 1.58
N GLU A 109 14.19 9.36 1.70
CA GLU A 109 14.28 8.33 2.73
C GLU A 109 14.06 6.94 2.13
N LEU A 110 14.89 5.98 2.53
CA LEU A 110 14.66 4.56 2.33
C LEU A 110 14.15 3.96 3.64
N ILE A 111 12.94 3.42 3.61
CA ILE A 111 12.25 2.86 4.77
C ILE A 111 12.11 1.35 4.59
N GLY A 112 12.53 0.60 5.59
CA GLY A 112 12.37 -0.86 5.65
C GLY A 112 11.43 -1.30 6.76
N PRO A 113 11.31 -2.61 6.99
CA PRO A 113 10.40 -3.18 7.99
C PRO A 113 10.58 -2.65 9.42
N SER A 114 11.78 -2.17 9.75
CA SER A 114 12.12 -1.67 11.09
C SER A 114 12.22 -0.14 11.18
N GLY A 115 11.87 0.59 10.13
CA GLY A 115 11.95 2.05 10.05
C GLY A 115 12.93 2.54 8.99
N VAL A 116 13.35 3.81 9.10
CA VAL A 116 14.28 4.44 8.16
C VAL A 116 15.64 3.74 8.21
N ILE A 117 16.09 3.29 7.03
CA ILE A 117 17.38 2.63 6.82
C ILE A 117 18.43 3.67 6.49
N ASP A 118 18.08 4.58 5.58
CA ASP A 118 18.98 5.61 5.08
C ASP A 118 18.17 6.82 4.59
N SER A 119 18.84 7.98 4.50
CA SER A 119 18.21 9.21 4.05
C SER A 119 19.25 10.21 3.54
N GLY A 120 18.86 11.09 2.64
CA GLY A 120 19.70 12.14 2.11
C GLY A 120 18.99 13.48 2.00
N SER A 121 19.75 14.57 2.17
CA SER A 121 19.26 15.94 2.04
C SER A 121 20.41 16.94 1.96
N GLY A 122 20.12 18.21 1.65
CA GLY A 122 21.10 19.28 1.65
C GLY A 122 22.01 19.25 0.43
N TYR A 123 21.49 18.81 -0.70
CA TYR A 123 22.19 18.74 -1.98
C TYR A 123 22.47 20.13 -2.56
N GLY A 124 23.56 20.23 -3.31
CA GLY A 124 23.82 21.36 -4.20
C GLY A 124 23.04 21.25 -5.51
N ASN A 125 23.15 22.30 -6.34
CA ASN A 125 22.53 22.30 -7.68
C ASN A 125 23.27 21.33 -8.59
N TYR A 126 22.53 20.51 -9.34
CA TYR A 126 23.06 19.50 -10.28
C TYR A 126 24.03 18.51 -9.62
N GLU A 127 23.84 18.25 -8.35
CA GLU A 127 24.62 17.27 -7.62
C GLU A 127 24.16 15.85 -7.99
N VAL A 128 25.13 14.96 -8.14
CA VAL A 128 24.89 13.54 -8.48
C VAL A 128 25.26 12.69 -7.27
N GLU A 129 24.29 11.89 -6.82
CA GLU A 129 24.43 10.84 -5.82
C GLU A 129 24.20 9.48 -6.43
N GLU A 130 25.07 8.53 -6.11
CA GLU A 130 24.89 7.11 -6.44
C GLU A 130 25.14 6.28 -5.20
N ILE A 131 24.09 5.68 -4.66
CA ILE A 131 24.12 4.90 -3.42
C ILE A 131 23.58 3.51 -3.71
N SER A 132 24.28 2.49 -3.20
CA SER A 132 23.85 1.10 -3.33
C SER A 132 23.68 0.45 -1.97
N TRP A 133 22.56 -0.28 -1.80
CA TRP A 133 22.27 -1.06 -0.61
C TRP A 133 22.18 -2.54 -0.95
N SER A 134 22.64 -3.38 -0.03
CA SER A 134 22.30 -4.79 0.01
C SER A 134 21.21 -4.97 1.05
N LEU A 135 19.99 -5.26 0.60
CA LEU A 135 18.82 -5.34 1.46
C LEU A 135 18.44 -6.80 1.69
N ASP A 136 18.01 -7.14 2.89
CA ASP A 136 17.44 -8.43 3.20
C ASP A 136 16.06 -8.59 2.54
N VAL A 137 15.51 -9.80 2.57
CA VAL A 137 14.13 -10.04 2.10
C VAL A 137 13.15 -9.24 2.95
N GLY A 138 12.34 -8.40 2.31
CA GLY A 138 11.39 -7.53 3.01
C GLY A 138 10.67 -6.56 2.08
N CYS A 139 9.73 -5.81 2.64
CA CYS A 139 9.08 -4.70 1.95
C CYS A 139 9.80 -3.40 2.30
N TYR A 140 10.10 -2.62 1.28
CA TYR A 140 10.80 -1.36 1.40
C TYR A 140 10.02 -0.26 0.68
N THR A 141 10.11 0.95 1.18
CA THR A 141 9.51 2.12 0.56
C THR A 141 10.59 3.18 0.39
N PHE A 142 10.68 3.74 -0.80
CA PHE A 142 11.55 4.87 -1.10
C PHE A 142 10.70 6.12 -1.29
N HIS A 143 10.97 7.16 -0.51
CA HIS A 143 10.31 8.45 -0.61
C HIS A 143 11.31 9.47 -1.15
N VAL A 144 10.86 10.26 -2.12
CA VAL A 144 11.54 11.48 -2.55
C VAL A 144 10.66 12.64 -2.19
N TYR A 145 11.22 13.65 -1.58
CA TYR A 145 10.56 14.86 -1.17
C TYR A 145 11.13 16.04 -1.93
N ASP A 146 10.26 16.95 -2.28
CA ASP A 146 10.56 18.24 -2.84
C ASP A 146 9.90 19.31 -1.99
N ALA A 147 10.70 20.23 -1.46
CA ALA A 147 10.22 21.21 -0.49
C ALA A 147 9.37 22.33 -1.13
N TYR A 148 9.58 22.63 -2.40
CA TYR A 148 8.78 23.63 -3.12
C TYR A 148 7.53 23.04 -3.75
N GLY A 149 7.58 21.78 -4.19
CA GLY A 149 6.43 21.04 -4.70
C GLY A 149 6.28 21.09 -6.23
N ASP A 150 7.33 21.40 -6.96
CA ASP A 150 7.38 21.41 -8.43
C ASP A 150 8.17 20.21 -9.02
N GLY A 151 8.69 19.34 -8.16
CA GLY A 151 9.45 18.16 -8.53
C GLY A 151 10.88 18.52 -8.95
N LEU A 152 11.49 17.66 -9.77
CA LEU A 152 12.83 17.87 -10.33
C LEU A 152 12.78 18.50 -11.73
N GLU A 153 11.73 19.27 -12.04
CA GLU A 153 11.47 19.80 -13.40
C GLU A 153 11.89 21.28 -13.54
N ALA A 154 13.15 21.58 -13.30
CA ALA A 154 13.70 22.95 -13.37
C ALA A 154 13.50 23.62 -14.75
N SER A 155 13.38 22.85 -15.82
CA SER A 155 13.13 23.36 -17.17
C SER A 155 11.81 24.13 -17.30
N MET A 156 10.86 23.93 -16.39
CA MET A 156 9.61 24.70 -16.32
C MET A 156 9.84 26.19 -16.02
N TRP A 157 10.95 26.52 -15.37
CA TRP A 157 11.26 27.87 -14.89
C TRP A 157 12.27 28.63 -15.76
N GLY A 158 12.84 27.98 -16.78
CA GLY A 158 13.80 28.62 -17.68
C GLY A 158 14.68 27.65 -18.44
N ALA A 159 15.89 28.09 -18.77
CA ALA A 159 16.88 27.28 -19.48
C ALA A 159 17.76 26.50 -18.51
N TYR A 160 17.08 25.75 -17.61
CA TYR A 160 17.72 24.86 -16.62
C TYR A 160 17.58 23.41 -17.07
N GLU A 161 18.43 22.53 -16.53
CA GLU A 161 18.34 21.09 -16.74
C GLU A 161 17.50 20.48 -15.63
N ASP A 162 16.67 19.48 -15.98
CA ASP A 162 15.85 18.74 -15.05
C ASP A 162 16.72 17.73 -14.26
N GLY A 163 16.34 17.47 -13.02
CA GLY A 163 16.91 16.42 -12.24
C GLY A 163 16.38 15.04 -12.62
N VAL A 164 16.97 14.00 -12.06
CA VAL A 164 16.61 12.60 -12.33
C VAL A 164 16.71 11.79 -11.04
N VAL A 165 15.74 10.89 -10.84
CA VAL A 165 15.80 9.84 -9.81
C VAL A 165 15.42 8.51 -10.44
N THR A 166 16.26 7.46 -10.25
CA THR A 166 16.03 6.10 -10.74
C THR A 166 16.58 5.05 -9.77
#